data_22a46e11795427771f5b99f8f58f7ec8
#
_entry.id   22a46e11795427771f5b99f8f58f7ec8
#
_cell.length_a   1.000
_cell.length_b   1.000
_cell.length_c   1.000
_cell.angle_alpha   90.00
_cell.angle_beta   90.00
_cell.angle_gamma   90.00
#
_symmetry.space_group_name_H-M   'P 1'
#
loop_
_entity.id
_entity.type
_entity.pdbx_description
1 polymer ?
#
loop_
_entity_poly.entity_id
_entity_poly.type
_entity_poly.pdbx_seq_one_letter_code
_entity_poly.pdbx_strand_id
1 'polypeptide(L)'
;MLKRILALAAVVSAAASLAVFAPNLDLPIAKLAADEDLQVKAKNLSLVCPGAIYQNDANNIGEFLQTGKANIVRDFAGPTGTELVSENSVFTVLDPQGVADQGSALLTANQTQLVSSAAANGLAGAACQNPSSDIWLVGGSTATGREALLILRNPSPVDATVDLEIFGEEGLLQLPGLTDISVTAGKTVVLPMAGLAPKAKTFVTHATSKGGAIAAWLQVKSVRGLSASGLDYVSPAMSASISQVIPGIFIRGAADAAALASANADYADLAQIIRVFVPGEAEANIKVQILGANAKTFGTVILQTLKAGAVTDVSISGLTDGDYVAVLESDVPVQAAARLSRTNKTKVPATDFTWLQAAQAIDGVRVISVPAAGISKLSVVNPASAEVQTIVVAPGSTYRFEKPAAALYANLILDVDGMVTNIPVIDYKNAGGAVKVSVR
;
A
#
# COMPACT_ATOMS: atom_id res chain seq x y z
N MET A 1 9.78 -45.99 61.48
CA MET A 1 8.98 -46.54 60.35
C MET A 1 7.49 -46.19 60.52
N LEU A 2 6.90 -46.26 61.66
CA LEU A 2 5.44 -46.01 61.93
C LEU A 2 4.97 -44.63 61.47
N LYS A 3 5.76 -43.54 61.69
CA LYS A 3 5.41 -42.16 61.25
C LYS A 3 5.38 -41.94 59.74
N ARG A 4 6.17 -42.72 58.97
CA ARG A 4 6.16 -42.65 57.51
C ARG A 4 4.98 -43.41 56.90
N ILE A 5 4.54 -44.48 57.55
CA ILE A 5 3.36 -45.26 57.11
C ILE A 5 2.09 -44.45 57.35
N LEU A 6 1.95 -43.74 58.49
CA LEU A 6 0.82 -42.89 58.80
C LEU A 6 0.75 -41.66 57.84
N ALA A 7 1.88 -41.08 57.42
CA ALA A 7 1.91 -40.00 56.45
C ALA A 7 1.47 -40.46 55.06
N LEU A 8 1.89 -41.65 54.61
CA LEU A 8 1.45 -42.22 53.37
C LEU A 8 -0.05 -42.56 53.35
N ALA A 9 -0.57 -43.10 54.43
CA ALA A 9 -1.99 -43.39 54.60
C ALA A 9 -2.86 -42.12 54.57
N ALA A 10 -2.39 -41.02 55.14
CA ALA A 10 -3.09 -39.71 55.09
C ALA A 10 -3.09 -39.10 53.70
N VAL A 11 -2.02 -39.22 52.92
CA VAL A 11 -1.93 -38.73 51.53
C VAL A 11 -2.83 -39.56 50.60
N VAL A 12 -2.85 -40.87 50.76
CA VAL A 12 -3.69 -41.75 49.94
C VAL A 12 -5.18 -41.54 50.27
N SER A 13 -5.55 -41.32 51.53
CA SER A 13 -6.94 -41.03 51.90
C SER A 13 -7.40 -39.65 51.41
N ALA A 14 -6.51 -38.64 51.41
CA ALA A 14 -6.82 -37.32 50.84
C ALA A 14 -6.98 -37.37 49.32
N ALA A 15 -6.14 -38.14 48.61
CA ALA A 15 -6.27 -38.34 47.18
C ALA A 15 -7.51 -39.14 46.78
N ALA A 16 -7.88 -40.15 47.57
CA ALA A 16 -9.11 -40.93 47.36
C ALA A 16 -10.37 -40.09 47.58
N SER A 17 -10.40 -39.23 48.61
CA SER A 17 -11.53 -38.35 48.87
C SER A 17 -11.67 -37.26 47.75
N LEU A 18 -10.59 -36.75 47.20
CA LEU A 18 -10.63 -35.85 46.05
C LEU A 18 -11.16 -36.54 44.76
N ALA A 19 -10.81 -37.82 44.55
CA ALA A 19 -11.29 -38.58 43.41
C ALA A 19 -12.77 -38.97 43.50
N VAL A 20 -13.32 -39.12 44.69
CA VAL A 20 -14.75 -39.44 44.91
C VAL A 20 -15.64 -38.19 44.86
N PHE A 21 -15.10 -37.01 45.24
CA PHE A 21 -15.86 -35.76 45.21
C PHE A 21 -15.71 -34.95 43.91
N ALA A 22 -14.70 -35.26 43.09
CA ALA A 22 -14.49 -34.57 41.84
C ALA A 22 -15.64 -34.68 40.80
N PRO A 23 -16.36 -35.83 40.70
CA PRO A 23 -17.48 -35.91 39.77
C PRO A 23 -18.75 -35.16 40.22
N ASN A 24 -18.83 -34.73 41.48
CA ASN A 24 -19.99 -34.03 42.02
C ASN A 24 -19.74 -32.54 42.33
N LEU A 25 -18.57 -32.05 42.06
CA LEU A 25 -18.35 -30.58 41.96
C LEU A 25 -18.82 -30.12 40.59
N ASP A 26 -20.11 -29.81 40.48
CA ASP A 26 -20.60 -28.86 39.51
C ASP A 26 -20.01 -27.47 39.85
N LEU A 27 -18.71 -27.31 39.63
CA LEU A 27 -18.19 -25.97 39.44
C LEU A 27 -18.96 -25.45 38.24
N PRO A 28 -19.59 -24.26 38.29
CA PRO A 28 -20.03 -23.60 37.11
C PRO A 28 -18.73 -23.24 36.32
N ILE A 29 -18.21 -24.22 35.57
CA ILE A 29 -17.38 -23.91 34.46
C ILE A 29 -18.34 -23.08 33.63
N ALA A 30 -18.19 -21.73 33.69
CA ALA A 30 -18.75 -20.88 32.65
C ALA A 30 -18.40 -21.63 31.39
N LYS A 31 -19.37 -22.25 30.72
CA LYS A 31 -19.21 -22.69 29.35
C LYS A 31 -18.69 -21.44 28.69
N LEU A 32 -17.39 -21.38 28.42
CA LEU A 32 -16.87 -20.45 27.42
C LEU A 32 -17.80 -20.71 26.27
N ALA A 33 -18.66 -19.72 26.02
CA ALA A 33 -19.61 -19.77 24.92
C ALA A 33 -18.81 -20.26 23.72
N ALA A 34 -19.25 -21.36 23.16
CA ALA A 34 -18.66 -21.87 21.92
C ALA A 34 -18.56 -20.67 21.00
N ASP A 35 -17.38 -20.44 20.41
CA ASP A 35 -17.08 -19.36 19.50
C ASP A 35 -18.36 -18.80 18.86
N GLU A 36 -19.01 -17.84 19.51
CA GLU A 36 -20.01 -17.03 18.85
C GLU A 36 -19.18 -16.12 17.96
N ASP A 37 -19.12 -16.46 16.69
CA ASP A 37 -18.65 -15.57 15.63
C ASP A 37 -19.44 -14.27 15.76
N LEU A 38 -18.92 -13.31 16.50
CA LEU A 38 -19.51 -11.98 16.61
C LEU A 38 -19.35 -11.32 15.25
N GLN A 39 -20.38 -11.38 14.44
CA GLN A 39 -20.42 -10.70 13.16
C GLN A 39 -20.64 -9.21 13.43
N VAL A 40 -19.55 -8.45 13.49
CA VAL A 40 -19.63 -7.00 13.54
C VAL A 40 -19.86 -6.50 12.12
N LYS A 41 -21.08 -6.06 11.83
CA LYS A 41 -21.41 -5.42 10.55
C LYS A 41 -20.78 -4.03 10.50
N ALA A 42 -19.90 -3.80 9.52
CA ALA A 42 -19.45 -2.45 9.23
C ALA A 42 -20.61 -1.66 8.62
N LYS A 43 -21.01 -0.58 9.26
CA LYS A 43 -22.16 0.24 8.84
C LYS A 43 -21.89 1.07 7.59
N ASN A 44 -20.64 1.48 7.35
CA ASN A 44 -20.29 2.42 6.30
C ASN A 44 -19.02 1.98 5.58
N LEU A 45 -18.97 2.16 4.27
CA LEU A 45 -17.77 2.04 3.46
C LEU A 45 -17.23 3.44 3.19
N SER A 46 -16.02 3.75 3.63
CA SER A 46 -15.39 5.06 3.42
C SER A 46 -14.14 4.94 2.57
N LEU A 47 -14.00 5.83 1.57
CA LEU A 47 -12.78 6.03 0.81
C LEU A 47 -12.22 7.42 1.10
N VAL A 48 -10.95 7.50 1.37
CA VAL A 48 -10.20 8.71 1.68
C VAL A 48 -9.16 8.93 0.60
N CYS A 49 -9.14 10.12 0.00
CA CYS A 49 -8.10 10.51 -0.96
C CYS A 49 -7.05 11.40 -0.28
N PRO A 50 -5.79 11.43 -0.76
CA PRO A 50 -4.73 12.26 -0.15
C PRO A 50 -5.01 13.77 -0.21
N GLY A 51 -5.84 14.23 -1.15
CA GLY A 51 -6.06 15.64 -1.40
C GLY A 51 -5.01 16.25 -2.34
N ALA A 52 -4.95 17.58 -2.47
CA ALA A 52 -3.95 18.23 -3.29
C ALA A 52 -2.54 18.04 -2.71
N ILE A 53 -1.52 18.15 -3.56
CA ILE A 53 -0.13 18.01 -3.12
C ILE A 53 0.23 19.03 -2.04
N TYR A 54 1.10 18.61 -1.12
CA TYR A 54 1.62 19.46 -0.06
C TYR A 54 2.96 20.08 -0.46
N GLN A 55 3.14 21.34 -0.13
CA GLN A 55 4.40 22.07 -0.27
C GLN A 55 4.69 22.80 1.03
N ASN A 56 5.97 23.08 1.30
CA ASN A 56 6.36 23.90 2.45
C ASN A 56 5.67 25.28 2.36
N ASP A 57 5.12 25.73 3.47
CA ASP A 57 4.67 27.11 3.57
C ASP A 57 5.88 28.06 3.58
N ALA A 58 5.92 28.98 2.64
CA ALA A 58 7.01 29.96 2.56
C ALA A 58 7.06 30.91 3.76
N ASN A 59 5.94 31.07 4.47
CA ASN A 59 5.80 32.00 5.59
C ASN A 59 6.00 31.32 6.96
N ASN A 60 5.76 30.00 7.03
CA ASN A 60 5.80 29.24 8.28
C ASN A 60 6.69 28.00 8.12
N ILE A 61 7.89 28.06 8.66
CA ILE A 61 8.85 26.95 8.60
C ILE A 61 8.28 25.71 9.32
N GLY A 62 8.23 24.59 8.60
CA GLY A 62 7.72 23.31 9.13
C GLY A 62 6.22 23.09 8.93
N GLU A 63 5.51 24.07 8.37
CA GLU A 63 4.12 23.89 7.94
C GLU A 63 4.03 23.51 6.46
N PHE A 64 3.02 22.72 6.12
CA PHE A 64 2.76 22.27 4.76
C PHE A 64 1.36 22.68 4.35
N LEU A 65 1.26 23.30 3.18
CA LEU A 65 -0.01 23.72 2.60
C LEU A 65 -0.31 22.93 1.33
N GLN A 66 -1.57 22.63 1.13
CA GLN A 66 -2.03 22.04 -0.13
C GLN A 66 -1.94 23.07 -1.26
N THR A 67 -1.38 22.67 -2.38
CA THR A 67 -1.15 23.53 -3.55
C THR A 67 -1.84 22.95 -4.78
N GLY A 68 -2.54 23.83 -5.50
CA GLY A 68 -3.29 23.45 -6.69
C GLY A 68 -4.59 22.70 -6.35
N LYS A 69 -5.07 21.89 -7.28
CA LYS A 69 -6.31 21.13 -7.14
C LYS A 69 -6.11 19.71 -7.65
N ALA A 70 -6.39 18.74 -6.80
CA ALA A 70 -6.46 17.34 -7.20
C ALA A 70 -7.70 17.08 -8.08
N ASN A 71 -7.53 16.32 -9.13
CA ASN A 71 -8.63 15.79 -9.92
C ASN A 71 -9.03 14.44 -9.33
N ILE A 72 -10.20 14.39 -8.70
CA ILE A 72 -10.74 13.18 -8.09
C ILE A 72 -11.88 12.68 -8.96
N VAL A 73 -11.78 11.46 -9.43
CA VAL A 73 -12.83 10.73 -10.12
C VAL A 73 -13.35 9.63 -9.23
N ARG A 74 -14.66 9.45 -9.23
CA ARG A 74 -15.32 8.44 -8.40
C ARG A 74 -16.49 7.84 -9.15
N ASP A 75 -16.82 6.62 -8.82
CA ASP A 75 -18.06 5.98 -9.24
C ASP A 75 -18.62 5.14 -8.10
N PHE A 76 -19.94 5.09 -8.06
CA PHE A 76 -20.69 4.38 -7.04
C PHE A 76 -21.88 3.67 -7.67
N ALA A 77 -22.02 2.40 -7.36
CA ALA A 77 -23.19 1.61 -7.64
C ALA A 77 -23.61 0.83 -6.40
N GLY A 78 -24.83 1.02 -5.96
CA GLY A 78 -25.34 0.36 -4.75
C GLY A 78 -26.83 0.05 -4.85
N PRO A 79 -27.34 -0.78 -3.94
CA PRO A 79 -28.76 -1.09 -3.82
C PRO A 79 -29.58 0.18 -3.50
N THR A 80 -30.87 0.09 -3.73
CA THR A 80 -31.82 1.14 -3.32
C THR A 80 -31.73 1.37 -1.80
N GLY A 81 -31.58 2.64 -1.40
CA GLY A 81 -31.48 3.03 0.02
C GLY A 81 -30.06 3.25 0.52
N THR A 82 -29.02 3.00 -0.31
CA THR A 82 -27.66 3.44 -0.01
C THR A 82 -27.45 4.87 -0.53
N GLU A 83 -26.72 5.67 0.23
CA GLU A 83 -26.40 7.07 -0.12
C GLU A 83 -24.88 7.28 -0.10
N LEU A 84 -24.38 8.02 -1.07
CA LEU A 84 -22.98 8.45 -1.13
C LEU A 84 -22.85 9.89 -0.62
N VAL A 85 -22.22 10.05 0.54
CA VAL A 85 -21.85 11.36 1.10
C VAL A 85 -20.41 11.66 0.73
N SER A 86 -20.12 12.93 0.41
CA SER A 86 -18.78 13.40 0.07
C SER A 86 -18.45 14.66 0.86
N GLU A 87 -17.40 14.57 1.66
CA GLU A 87 -16.89 15.71 2.43
C GLU A 87 -15.35 15.70 2.45
N ASN A 88 -14.73 16.83 2.12
CA ASN A 88 -13.27 17.01 2.19
C ASN A 88 -12.45 15.85 1.59
N SER A 89 -12.82 15.38 0.39
CA SER A 89 -12.17 14.22 -0.27
C SER A 89 -12.30 12.91 0.50
N VAL A 90 -13.30 12.79 1.36
CA VAL A 90 -13.76 11.54 1.97
C VAL A 90 -15.11 11.19 1.33
N PHE A 91 -15.24 9.96 0.88
CA PHE A 91 -16.46 9.44 0.26
C PHE A 91 -16.99 8.32 1.13
N THR A 92 -18.18 8.47 1.67
CA THR A 92 -18.77 7.47 2.57
C THR A 92 -20.09 6.99 2.00
N VAL A 93 -20.20 5.68 1.79
CA VAL A 93 -21.48 5.03 1.51
C VAL A 93 -22.18 4.78 2.83
N LEU A 94 -23.28 5.45 3.01
CA LEU A 94 -24.14 5.26 4.19
C LEU A 94 -25.09 4.08 3.91
N ASP A 95 -25.08 3.12 4.82
CA ASP A 95 -26.00 2.00 4.78
C ASP A 95 -26.79 1.92 6.08
N PRO A 96 -27.82 2.76 6.24
CA PRO A 96 -28.61 2.82 7.46
C PRO A 96 -29.44 1.55 7.72
N GLN A 97 -29.59 0.66 6.75
CA GLN A 97 -30.43 -0.53 6.84
C GLN A 97 -29.69 -1.87 6.73
N GLY A 98 -28.35 -1.86 6.66
CA GLY A 98 -27.55 -3.07 6.46
C GLY A 98 -27.69 -3.68 5.06
N VAL A 99 -28.10 -2.89 4.07
CA VAL A 99 -28.29 -3.34 2.68
C VAL A 99 -26.94 -3.63 2.01
N ALA A 100 -25.88 -2.95 2.42
CA ALA A 100 -24.52 -3.18 1.91
C ALA A 100 -24.01 -4.61 2.19
N ASP A 101 -24.55 -5.30 3.19
CA ASP A 101 -24.25 -6.72 3.45
C ASP A 101 -24.62 -7.66 2.30
N GLN A 102 -25.44 -7.24 1.37
CA GLN A 102 -25.85 -8.06 0.23
C GLN A 102 -24.82 -8.08 -0.90
N GLY A 103 -23.61 -7.57 -0.65
CA GLY A 103 -22.44 -7.74 -1.53
C GLY A 103 -22.48 -6.93 -2.82
N SER A 104 -23.32 -5.92 -2.92
CA SER A 104 -23.61 -5.23 -4.18
C SER A 104 -23.21 -3.76 -4.22
N ALA A 105 -22.78 -3.14 -3.13
CA ALA A 105 -22.30 -1.76 -3.19
C ALA A 105 -20.85 -1.73 -3.71
N LEU A 106 -20.65 -1.06 -4.84
CA LEU A 106 -19.34 -0.85 -5.44
C LEU A 106 -19.03 0.65 -5.36
N LEU A 107 -17.95 0.98 -4.68
CA LEU A 107 -17.41 2.34 -4.61
C LEU A 107 -15.98 2.31 -5.11
N THR A 108 -15.63 3.21 -6.02
CA THR A 108 -14.26 3.44 -6.47
C THR A 108 -13.99 4.93 -6.50
N ALA A 109 -12.78 5.32 -6.13
CA ALA A 109 -12.31 6.69 -6.25
C ALA A 109 -10.80 6.70 -6.48
N ASN A 110 -10.37 7.50 -7.45
CA ASN A 110 -8.96 7.71 -7.80
C ASN A 110 -8.69 9.20 -7.91
N GLN A 111 -7.46 9.58 -7.58
CA GLN A 111 -7.00 10.95 -7.62
C GLN A 111 -5.78 11.08 -8.53
N THR A 112 -5.72 12.17 -9.29
CA THR A 112 -4.51 12.61 -9.99
C THR A 112 -4.30 14.10 -9.82
N GLN A 113 -3.03 14.52 -9.89
CA GLN A 113 -2.66 15.92 -9.98
C GLN A 113 -1.42 16.07 -10.85
N LEU A 114 -1.58 16.77 -11.96
CA LEU A 114 -0.45 17.22 -12.80
C LEU A 114 0.06 18.55 -12.23
N VAL A 115 1.34 18.63 -11.99
CA VAL A 115 2.02 19.84 -11.50
C VAL A 115 3.18 20.17 -12.41
N SER A 116 3.28 21.47 -12.75
CA SER A 116 4.40 22.00 -13.51
C SER A 116 4.80 23.36 -12.92
N SER A 117 5.68 23.34 -11.94
CA SER A 117 6.24 24.52 -11.31
C SER A 117 7.69 24.30 -10.92
N ALA A 118 8.41 25.35 -10.58
CA ALA A 118 9.80 25.23 -10.11
C ALA A 118 9.91 24.40 -8.82
N ALA A 119 8.90 24.44 -7.95
CA ALA A 119 8.89 23.76 -6.67
C ALA A 119 8.45 22.29 -6.77
N ALA A 120 7.62 21.94 -7.76
CA ALA A 120 7.16 20.58 -8.01
C ALA A 120 6.83 20.40 -9.49
N ASN A 121 7.24 19.27 -10.05
CA ASN A 121 6.98 18.93 -11.45
C ASN A 121 6.79 17.43 -11.57
N GLY A 122 5.65 16.97 -12.10
CA GLY A 122 5.33 15.56 -12.25
C GLY A 122 3.83 15.30 -12.26
N LEU A 123 3.47 14.06 -12.46
CA LEU A 123 2.10 13.56 -12.39
C LEU A 123 1.94 12.65 -11.18
N ALA A 124 1.28 13.14 -10.15
CA ALA A 124 0.99 12.34 -8.96
C ALA A 124 -0.37 11.64 -9.07
N GLY A 125 -0.42 10.36 -8.73
CA GLY A 125 -1.65 9.57 -8.72
C GLY A 125 -1.78 8.69 -7.49
N ALA A 126 -3.01 8.52 -7.02
CA ALA A 126 -3.31 7.64 -5.90
C ALA A 126 -4.72 7.06 -6.02
N ALA A 127 -4.88 5.80 -5.62
CA ALA A 127 -6.19 5.30 -5.25
C ALA A 127 -6.61 5.88 -3.90
N CYS A 128 -7.87 6.25 -3.76
CA CYS A 128 -8.42 6.59 -2.46
C CYS A 128 -8.57 5.29 -1.64
N GLN A 129 -8.39 5.34 -0.34
CA GLN A 129 -8.19 4.17 0.51
C GLN A 129 -9.30 4.01 1.55
N ASN A 130 -9.57 2.77 1.93
CA ASN A 130 -10.25 2.50 3.19
C ASN A 130 -9.32 2.86 4.35
N PRO A 131 -9.81 3.56 5.38
CA PRO A 131 -9.06 3.74 6.61
C PRO A 131 -8.68 2.39 7.24
N SER A 132 -7.47 2.29 7.76
CA SER A 132 -6.94 1.10 8.42
C SER A 132 -6.20 1.47 9.70
N SER A 133 -6.07 0.54 10.62
CA SER A 133 -5.20 0.66 11.79
C SER A 133 -3.80 0.10 11.57
N ASP A 134 -3.55 -0.51 10.41
CA ASP A 134 -2.28 -1.14 10.04
C ASP A 134 -2.00 -0.84 8.56
N ILE A 135 -0.95 -0.04 8.30
CA ILE A 135 -0.63 0.46 6.97
C ILE A 135 0.87 0.36 6.72
N TRP A 136 1.22 -0.28 5.61
CA TRP A 136 2.59 -0.37 5.11
C TRP A 136 2.77 0.47 3.86
N LEU A 137 3.84 1.26 3.81
CA LEU A 137 4.22 2.10 2.68
C LEU A 137 5.60 1.68 2.19
N VAL A 138 5.64 0.93 1.09
CA VAL A 138 6.88 0.43 0.49
C VAL A 138 7.35 1.41 -0.57
N GLY A 139 8.25 2.31 -0.20
CA GLY A 139 8.73 3.36 -1.11
C GLY A 139 9.30 4.55 -0.37
N GLY A 140 9.82 5.51 -1.12
CA GLY A 140 10.38 6.75 -0.58
C GLY A 140 11.90 6.75 -0.43
N SER A 141 12.43 7.95 -0.25
CA SER A 141 13.84 8.25 0.02
C SER A 141 13.96 9.65 0.61
N THR A 142 14.91 9.86 1.50
CA THR A 142 15.31 11.17 2.06
C THR A 142 16.77 11.49 1.75
N ALA A 143 17.37 10.77 0.81
CA ALA A 143 18.70 11.09 0.30
C ALA A 143 18.72 12.49 -0.35
N THR A 144 19.90 13.04 -0.58
CA THR A 144 20.06 14.35 -1.23
C THR A 144 19.26 14.43 -2.53
N GLY A 145 18.48 15.51 -2.69
CA GLY A 145 17.59 15.69 -3.82
C GLY A 145 16.32 14.84 -3.79
N ARG A 146 15.99 14.24 -2.65
CA ARG A 146 14.74 13.48 -2.43
C ARG A 146 13.98 14.07 -1.25
N GLU A 147 12.70 14.25 -1.45
CA GLU A 147 11.76 14.68 -0.41
C GLU A 147 10.64 13.65 -0.29
N ALA A 148 10.31 13.29 0.93
CA ALA A 148 9.16 12.44 1.23
C ALA A 148 8.38 13.06 2.38
N LEU A 149 7.07 13.21 2.20
CA LEU A 149 6.13 13.71 3.20
C LEU A 149 5.16 12.59 3.54
N LEU A 150 5.10 12.17 4.79
CA LEU A 150 4.10 11.23 5.28
C LEU A 150 2.81 12.00 5.56
N ILE A 151 1.73 11.62 4.88
CA ILE A 151 0.40 12.18 5.04
C ILE A 151 -0.42 11.19 5.84
N LEU A 152 -0.84 11.56 7.04
CA LEU A 152 -1.72 10.79 7.92
C LEU A 152 -3.06 11.50 8.01
N ARG A 153 -4.13 10.83 7.58
CA ARG A 153 -5.48 11.41 7.59
C ARG A 153 -6.43 10.56 8.41
N ASN A 154 -7.06 11.19 9.38
CA ASN A 154 -8.06 10.54 10.22
C ASN A 154 -9.48 10.98 9.77
N PRO A 155 -10.22 10.15 9.03
CA PRO A 155 -11.59 10.46 8.63
C PRO A 155 -12.61 10.09 9.70
N SER A 156 -12.20 9.46 10.79
CA SER A 156 -13.11 9.00 11.85
C SER A 156 -13.56 10.13 12.76
N PRO A 157 -14.66 9.97 13.50
CA PRO A 157 -15.13 10.95 14.47
C PRO A 157 -14.36 10.92 15.80
N VAL A 158 -13.38 10.04 15.95
CA VAL A 158 -12.54 9.90 17.16
C VAL A 158 -11.08 10.15 16.82
N ASP A 159 -10.33 10.69 17.78
CA ASP A 159 -8.90 10.93 17.62
C ASP A 159 -8.15 9.61 17.43
N ALA A 160 -7.08 9.65 16.66
CA ALA A 160 -6.16 8.55 16.45
C ALA A 160 -4.79 8.89 17.04
N THR A 161 -4.14 7.90 17.65
CA THR A 161 -2.74 7.93 18.02
C THR A 161 -1.99 6.97 17.12
N VAL A 162 -0.96 7.45 16.43
CA VAL A 162 -0.22 6.70 15.41
C VAL A 162 1.21 6.44 15.90
N ASP A 163 1.63 5.19 15.81
CA ASP A 163 3.00 4.74 16.00
C ASP A 163 3.61 4.37 14.65
N LEU A 164 4.86 4.75 14.42
CA LEU A 164 5.60 4.48 13.19
C LEU A 164 6.80 3.57 13.46
N GLU A 165 7.00 2.62 12.55
CA GLU A 165 8.26 1.88 12.42
C GLU A 165 8.82 2.17 11.03
N ILE A 166 10.11 2.51 10.95
CA ILE A 166 10.78 2.82 9.69
C ILE A 166 11.94 1.85 9.52
N PHE A 167 11.91 1.07 8.45
CA PHE A 167 12.94 0.10 8.12
C PHE A 167 13.78 0.64 6.96
N GLY A 168 15.09 0.58 7.09
CA GLY A 168 16.07 0.97 6.08
C GLY A 168 16.86 -0.22 5.54
N GLU A 169 17.97 0.06 4.85
CA GLU A 169 18.86 -0.96 4.27
C GLU A 169 19.47 -1.88 5.35
N GLU A 170 19.69 -1.34 6.57
CA GLU A 170 20.32 -2.07 7.67
C GLU A 170 19.32 -2.61 8.71
N GLY A 171 18.02 -2.37 8.51
CA GLY A 171 16.94 -2.80 9.41
C GLY A 171 16.16 -1.63 9.99
N LEU A 172 15.55 -1.86 11.17
CA LEU A 172 14.72 -0.90 11.87
C LEU A 172 15.53 0.33 12.33
N LEU A 173 15.07 1.52 11.94
CA LEU A 173 15.69 2.78 12.36
C LEU A 173 15.20 3.17 13.76
N GLN A 174 16.14 3.31 14.69
CA GLN A 174 15.85 3.72 16.07
C GLN A 174 15.94 5.24 16.18
N LEU A 175 14.82 5.93 16.02
CA LEU A 175 14.75 7.40 15.97
C LEU A 175 13.66 7.92 16.92
N PRO A 176 13.85 9.12 17.50
CA PRO A 176 12.83 9.75 18.34
C PRO A 176 11.65 10.26 17.49
N GLY A 177 10.49 10.43 18.14
CA GLY A 177 9.30 11.05 17.52
C GLY A 177 8.50 10.14 16.60
N LEU A 178 8.71 8.82 16.68
CA LEU A 178 7.99 7.82 15.90
C LEU A 178 6.76 7.28 16.62
N THR A 179 6.54 7.62 17.88
CA THR A 179 5.43 7.11 18.68
C THR A 179 4.51 8.22 19.14
N ASP A 180 3.28 7.87 19.48
CA ASP A 180 2.26 8.77 20.05
C ASP A 180 1.94 9.99 19.17
N ILE A 181 1.98 9.84 17.85
CA ILE A 181 1.64 10.90 16.91
C ILE A 181 0.12 11.09 16.92
N SER A 182 -0.34 12.25 17.41
CA SER A 182 -1.76 12.56 17.48
C SER A 182 -2.31 13.00 16.13
N VAL A 183 -3.38 12.36 15.66
CA VAL A 183 -4.14 12.76 14.47
C VAL A 183 -5.60 12.97 14.88
N THR A 184 -5.96 14.21 15.15
CA THR A 184 -7.30 14.58 15.62
C THR A 184 -8.38 14.16 14.60
N ALA A 185 -9.58 13.86 15.11
CA ALA A 185 -10.76 13.50 14.33
C ALA A 185 -11.01 14.48 13.16
N GLY A 186 -11.16 13.96 11.95
CA GLY A 186 -11.38 14.71 10.71
C GLY A 186 -10.16 15.53 10.22
N LYS A 187 -8.98 15.40 10.84
CA LYS A 187 -7.78 16.18 10.49
C LYS A 187 -6.75 15.37 9.72
N THR A 188 -5.81 16.13 9.15
CA THR A 188 -4.63 15.58 8.44
C THR A 188 -3.37 16.11 9.12
N VAL A 189 -2.41 15.21 9.32
CA VAL A 189 -1.05 15.52 9.78
C VAL A 189 -0.08 15.20 8.66
N VAL A 190 0.85 16.12 8.39
CA VAL A 190 1.89 15.95 7.37
C VAL A 190 3.24 16.02 8.04
N LEU A 191 4.04 14.96 7.89
CA LEU A 191 5.33 14.81 8.53
C LEU A 191 6.45 14.71 7.50
N PRO A 192 7.48 15.57 7.56
CA PRO A 192 8.64 15.46 6.68
C PRO A 192 9.49 14.27 7.11
N MET A 193 9.61 13.27 6.22
CA MET A 193 10.38 12.06 6.50
C MET A 193 11.87 12.32 6.69
N ALA A 194 12.39 13.45 6.20
CA ALA A 194 13.78 13.84 6.42
C ALA A 194 14.14 14.02 7.91
N GLY A 195 13.16 14.37 8.75
CA GLY A 195 13.31 14.42 10.20
C GLY A 195 13.20 13.05 10.88
N LEU A 196 12.43 12.14 10.29
CA LEU A 196 12.10 10.82 10.84
C LEU A 196 13.02 9.70 10.28
N ALA A 197 13.63 9.89 9.12
CA ALA A 197 14.55 8.96 8.49
C ALA A 197 15.64 9.75 7.72
N PRO A 198 16.55 10.43 8.41
CA PRO A 198 17.49 11.35 7.79
C PRO A 198 18.47 10.61 6.88
N LYS A 199 18.62 11.14 5.64
CA LYS A 199 19.54 10.61 4.61
C LYS A 199 19.34 9.15 4.22
N ALA A 200 18.16 8.58 4.50
CA ALA A 200 17.82 7.22 4.10
C ALA A 200 17.69 7.14 2.58
N LYS A 201 18.50 6.28 1.95
CA LYS A 201 18.41 6.03 0.49
C LYS A 201 17.16 5.24 0.16
N THR A 202 16.88 4.23 0.98
CA THR A 202 15.68 3.39 0.88
C THR A 202 15.03 3.28 2.23
N PHE A 203 13.70 3.26 2.25
CA PHE A 203 12.98 2.90 3.47
C PHE A 203 11.59 2.35 3.16
N VAL A 204 11.04 1.69 4.16
CA VAL A 204 9.64 1.25 4.26
C VAL A 204 9.10 1.81 5.56
N THR A 205 7.88 2.32 5.54
CA THR A 205 7.21 2.85 6.73
C THR A 205 6.03 1.95 7.08
N HIS A 206 5.96 1.53 8.33
CA HIS A 206 4.81 0.88 8.94
C HIS A 206 4.14 1.86 9.88
N ALA A 207 2.86 2.08 9.71
CA ALA A 207 2.05 2.96 10.54
C ALA A 207 0.93 2.16 11.20
N THR A 208 0.90 2.14 12.52
CA THR A 208 -0.18 1.54 13.29
C THR A 208 -0.96 2.62 14.03
N SER A 209 -2.28 2.50 14.11
CA SER A 209 -3.12 3.47 14.81
C SER A 209 -3.98 2.83 15.89
N LYS A 210 -4.19 3.59 16.98
CA LYS A 210 -5.10 3.30 18.07
C LYS A 210 -6.18 4.39 18.13
N GLY A 211 -7.39 4.04 18.50
CA GLY A 211 -8.53 4.94 18.46
C GLY A 211 -9.16 4.97 17.06
N GLY A 212 -9.00 6.05 16.30
CA GLY A 212 -9.50 6.16 14.93
C GLY A 212 -8.65 5.39 13.92
N ALA A 213 -9.28 4.77 12.92
CA ALA A 213 -8.58 4.25 11.74
C ALA A 213 -8.16 5.41 10.83
N ILE A 214 -7.00 5.31 10.23
CA ILE A 214 -6.39 6.35 9.39
C ILE A 214 -6.22 5.91 7.94
N ALA A 215 -6.02 6.87 7.05
CA ALA A 215 -5.47 6.64 5.72
C ALA A 215 -4.08 7.29 5.64
N ALA A 216 -3.14 6.67 4.94
CA ALA A 216 -1.77 7.16 4.87
C ALA A 216 -1.17 7.03 3.48
N TRP A 217 -0.32 7.99 3.09
CA TRP A 217 0.47 7.99 1.86
C TRP A 217 1.83 8.64 2.12
N LEU A 218 2.82 8.29 1.30
CA LEU A 218 4.00 9.13 1.15
C LEU A 218 3.86 9.93 -0.14
N GLN A 219 3.86 11.27 -0.05
CA GLN A 219 4.10 12.12 -1.19
C GLN A 219 5.61 12.20 -1.40
N VAL A 220 6.09 11.81 -2.56
CA VAL A 220 7.52 11.73 -2.87
C VAL A 220 7.88 12.64 -4.03
N LYS A 221 8.96 13.40 -3.88
CA LYS A 221 9.44 14.36 -4.87
C LYS A 221 10.94 14.20 -5.09
N SER A 222 11.36 14.39 -6.32
CA SER A 222 12.76 14.43 -6.73
C SER A 222 13.13 15.85 -7.17
N VAL A 223 14.34 16.29 -6.77
CA VAL A 223 14.90 17.59 -7.14
C VAL A 223 16.31 17.36 -7.65
N ARG A 224 16.66 17.96 -8.80
CA ARG A 224 18.01 17.94 -9.39
C ARG A 224 18.54 19.36 -9.49
N GLY A 225 19.59 19.66 -8.73
CA GLY A 225 20.01 21.04 -8.56
C GLY A 225 18.88 21.90 -7.96
N LEU A 226 18.37 22.85 -8.72
CA LEU A 226 17.27 23.74 -8.31
C LEU A 226 15.93 23.38 -9.01
N SER A 227 15.90 22.32 -9.80
CA SER A 227 14.73 21.95 -10.60
C SER A 227 14.01 20.74 -10.03
N ALA A 228 12.70 20.83 -9.84
CA ALA A 228 11.87 19.69 -9.53
C ALA A 228 11.86 18.70 -10.71
N SER A 229 11.95 17.41 -10.42
CA SER A 229 12.24 16.33 -11.39
C SER A 229 11.44 15.07 -11.14
N GLY A 230 10.17 15.20 -10.84
CA GLY A 230 9.25 14.10 -10.61
C GLY A 230 8.54 14.22 -9.26
N LEU A 231 7.30 13.75 -9.27
CA LEU A 231 6.39 13.79 -8.13
C LEU A 231 5.40 12.63 -8.22
N ASP A 232 5.25 11.85 -7.16
CA ASP A 232 4.21 10.82 -7.08
C ASP A 232 3.80 10.53 -5.63
N TYR A 233 2.81 9.66 -5.47
CA TYR A 233 2.42 9.08 -4.20
C TYR A 233 2.89 7.62 -4.10
N VAL A 234 3.37 7.24 -2.91
CA VAL A 234 3.46 5.84 -2.49
C VAL A 234 2.16 5.51 -1.77
N SER A 235 1.36 4.67 -2.39
CA SER A 235 0.13 4.14 -1.79
C SER A 235 0.45 2.97 -0.85
N PRO A 236 -0.49 2.56 0.04
CA PRO A 236 -0.30 1.38 0.88
C PRO A 236 0.04 0.13 0.07
N ALA A 237 0.96 -0.62 0.61
CA ALA A 237 1.33 -1.93 0.10
C ALA A 237 0.34 -3.00 0.55
N MET A 238 0.31 -4.09 -0.18
CA MET A 238 -0.35 -5.32 0.24
C MET A 238 0.36 -5.91 1.45
N SER A 239 -0.35 -6.73 2.20
CA SER A 239 0.25 -7.53 3.27
C SER A 239 1.39 -8.39 2.72
N ALA A 240 2.40 -8.65 3.57
CA ALA A 240 3.51 -9.50 3.21
C ALA A 240 3.02 -10.90 2.78
N SER A 241 3.58 -11.41 1.68
CA SER A 241 3.21 -12.70 1.09
C SER A 241 4.41 -13.36 0.43
N ILE A 242 4.37 -14.69 0.30
CA ILE A 242 5.38 -15.45 -0.46
C ILE A 242 5.23 -15.27 -1.97
N SER A 243 4.15 -14.64 -2.44
CA SER A 243 3.94 -14.31 -3.84
C SER A 243 3.43 -12.87 -3.94
N GLN A 244 4.12 -12.05 -4.73
CA GLN A 244 3.77 -10.66 -5.01
C GLN A 244 3.71 -10.46 -6.51
N VAL A 245 2.68 -9.79 -7.00
CA VAL A 245 2.50 -9.50 -8.42
C VAL A 245 2.42 -7.99 -8.62
N ILE A 246 3.31 -7.45 -9.46
CA ILE A 246 3.37 -6.01 -9.76
C ILE A 246 3.06 -5.83 -11.25
N PRO A 247 1.79 -5.64 -11.64
CA PRO A 247 1.41 -5.29 -13.00
C PRO A 247 1.68 -3.82 -13.29
N GLY A 248 1.81 -3.46 -14.56
CA GLY A 248 1.97 -2.07 -14.95
C GLY A 248 3.40 -1.55 -14.97
N ILE A 249 4.38 -2.42 -15.06
CA ILE A 249 5.76 -2.04 -15.32
C ILE A 249 5.85 -1.56 -16.78
N PHE A 250 5.77 -0.24 -16.95
CA PHE A 250 5.68 0.43 -18.25
C PHE A 250 6.97 1.19 -18.51
N ILE A 251 7.89 0.59 -19.26
CA ILE A 251 9.22 1.14 -19.56
C ILE A 251 9.17 1.89 -20.88
N ARG A 252 9.61 3.14 -20.86
CA ARG A 252 9.75 4.01 -22.02
C ARG A 252 10.99 4.89 -21.85
N GLY A 253 11.76 5.04 -22.93
CA GLY A 253 13.00 5.80 -22.92
C GLY A 253 14.13 5.13 -22.15
N ALA A 254 14.17 3.80 -22.09
CA ALA A 254 15.17 3.02 -21.37
C ALA A 254 16.61 3.37 -21.79
N ALA A 255 16.85 3.47 -23.09
CA ALA A 255 18.17 3.83 -23.64
C ALA A 255 18.60 5.24 -23.22
N ASP A 256 17.68 6.20 -23.24
CA ASP A 256 17.96 7.58 -22.84
C ASP A 256 18.24 7.68 -21.34
N ALA A 257 17.47 6.99 -20.52
CA ALA A 257 17.70 6.91 -19.08
C ALA A 257 19.06 6.29 -18.74
N ALA A 258 19.44 5.20 -19.43
CA ALA A 258 20.74 4.57 -19.26
C ALA A 258 21.89 5.48 -19.69
N ALA A 259 21.75 6.19 -20.83
CA ALA A 259 22.75 7.14 -21.31
C ALA A 259 22.94 8.31 -20.33
N LEU A 260 21.85 8.87 -19.79
CA LEU A 260 21.93 9.94 -18.79
C LEU A 260 22.59 9.47 -17.49
N ALA A 261 22.18 8.31 -16.97
CA ALA A 261 22.74 7.73 -15.76
C ALA A 261 24.25 7.43 -15.90
N SER A 262 24.70 7.01 -17.09
CA SER A 262 26.11 6.77 -17.37
C SER A 262 26.92 8.06 -17.50
N ALA A 263 26.30 9.14 -17.99
CA ALA A 263 26.97 10.43 -18.20
C ALA A 263 27.05 11.28 -16.92
N ASN A 264 26.11 11.12 -15.99
CA ASN A 264 26.03 11.93 -14.77
C ASN A 264 25.39 11.15 -13.62
N ALA A 265 26.14 11.03 -12.53
CA ALA A 265 25.72 10.31 -11.30
C ALA A 265 24.42 10.87 -10.68
N ASP A 266 24.07 12.13 -10.92
CA ASP A 266 22.83 12.74 -10.46
C ASP A 266 21.58 12.08 -11.07
N TYR A 267 21.76 11.31 -12.15
CA TYR A 267 20.70 10.56 -12.83
C TYR A 267 20.75 9.05 -12.57
N ALA A 268 21.60 8.59 -11.64
CA ALA A 268 21.69 7.16 -11.29
C ALA A 268 20.34 6.58 -10.80
N ASP A 269 19.46 7.43 -10.26
CA ASP A 269 18.12 7.06 -9.81
C ASP A 269 17.11 6.87 -10.94
N LEU A 270 17.49 7.08 -12.20
CA LEU A 270 16.66 6.70 -13.36
C LEU A 270 16.65 5.17 -13.58
N ALA A 271 17.48 4.41 -12.84
CA ALA A 271 17.42 2.96 -12.85
C ALA A 271 16.05 2.46 -12.36
N GLN A 272 15.51 1.50 -13.09
CA GLN A 272 14.27 0.81 -12.70
C GLN A 272 14.59 -0.19 -11.59
N ILE A 273 13.80 -0.21 -10.52
CA ILE A 273 14.03 -1.09 -9.37
C ILE A 273 12.73 -1.74 -8.89
N ILE A 274 12.89 -2.88 -8.22
CA ILE A 274 11.88 -3.43 -7.33
C ILE A 274 12.42 -3.34 -5.91
N ARG A 275 11.74 -2.56 -5.06
CA ARG A 275 12.01 -2.50 -3.63
C ARG A 275 11.35 -3.67 -2.95
N VAL A 276 12.11 -4.41 -2.17
CA VAL A 276 11.64 -5.56 -1.40
C VAL A 276 11.95 -5.32 0.08
N PHE A 277 10.97 -5.53 0.92
CA PHE A 277 11.12 -5.57 2.37
C PHE A 277 10.87 -6.99 2.88
N VAL A 278 11.75 -7.48 3.71
CA VAL A 278 11.66 -8.80 4.34
C VAL A 278 11.29 -8.61 5.82
N PRO A 279 10.01 -8.70 6.19
CA PRO A 279 9.62 -8.61 7.60
C PRO A 279 10.08 -9.85 8.37
N GLY A 280 10.27 -9.70 9.69
CA GLY A 280 10.66 -10.80 10.58
C GLY A 280 12.16 -11.01 10.67
N GLU A 281 12.58 -12.21 11.09
CA GLU A 281 13.96 -12.54 11.46
C GLU A 281 14.66 -13.50 10.48
N ALA A 282 13.94 -14.06 9.51
CA ALA A 282 14.49 -14.98 8.52
C ALA A 282 14.87 -14.24 7.23
N GLU A 283 16.02 -14.62 6.64
CA GLU A 283 16.40 -14.17 5.30
C GLU A 283 15.39 -14.71 4.27
N ALA A 284 15.22 -13.98 3.16
CA ALA A 284 14.34 -14.34 2.07
C ALA A 284 15.15 -14.76 0.83
N ASN A 285 14.87 -15.92 0.27
CA ASN A 285 15.33 -16.28 -1.07
C ASN A 285 14.23 -15.93 -2.07
N ILE A 286 14.48 -14.89 -2.85
CA ILE A 286 13.51 -14.39 -3.82
C ILE A 286 13.84 -14.82 -5.23
N LYS A 287 12.78 -15.00 -6.02
CA LYS A 287 12.82 -15.17 -7.48
C LYS A 287 11.90 -14.12 -8.09
N VAL A 288 12.48 -13.18 -8.83
CA VAL A 288 11.71 -12.17 -9.56
C VAL A 288 11.70 -12.54 -11.04
N GLN A 289 10.51 -12.75 -11.59
CA GLN A 289 10.29 -12.98 -13.02
C GLN A 289 9.66 -11.72 -13.63
N ILE A 290 10.31 -11.15 -14.63
CA ILE A 290 9.75 -10.04 -15.42
C ILE A 290 9.15 -10.63 -16.69
N LEU A 291 7.83 -10.50 -16.84
CA LEU A 291 7.07 -11.03 -17.98
C LEU A 291 6.69 -9.88 -18.91
N GLY A 292 7.00 -10.00 -20.20
CA GLY A 292 6.58 -9.02 -21.22
C GLY A 292 5.15 -9.26 -21.70
N ALA A 293 4.46 -8.20 -22.09
CA ALA A 293 3.09 -8.26 -22.61
C ALA A 293 2.96 -9.04 -23.93
N ASN A 294 4.06 -9.36 -24.59
CA ASN A 294 4.09 -10.21 -25.76
C ASN A 294 5.00 -11.39 -25.48
N ALA A 295 4.55 -12.61 -25.78
CA ALA A 295 5.36 -13.83 -25.64
C ALA A 295 6.73 -13.81 -26.37
N LYS A 296 7.00 -12.75 -27.15
CA LYS A 296 8.25 -12.48 -27.86
C LYS A 296 9.27 -11.66 -27.05
N THR A 297 8.84 -11.02 -25.96
CA THR A 297 9.74 -10.26 -25.08
C THR A 297 10.21 -11.19 -23.99
N PHE A 298 11.46 -11.63 -24.07
CA PHE A 298 12.08 -12.41 -23.00
C PHE A 298 12.17 -11.55 -21.75
N GLY A 299 11.51 -11.99 -20.71
CA GLY A 299 11.67 -11.40 -19.39
C GLY A 299 13.01 -11.81 -18.78
N THR A 300 13.35 -11.12 -17.71
CA THR A 300 14.53 -11.43 -16.89
C THR A 300 14.08 -12.24 -15.67
N VAL A 301 14.90 -13.18 -15.25
CA VAL A 301 14.75 -13.86 -13.96
C VAL A 301 15.91 -13.44 -13.07
N ILE A 302 15.59 -12.96 -11.88
CA ILE A 302 16.55 -12.54 -10.86
C ILE A 302 16.37 -13.45 -9.65
N LEU A 303 17.46 -14.06 -9.20
CA LEU A 303 17.52 -14.85 -7.97
C LEU A 303 18.43 -14.12 -6.99
N GLN A 304 17.95 -13.88 -5.79
CA GLN A 304 18.71 -13.15 -4.76
C GLN A 304 18.27 -13.57 -3.36
N THR A 305 19.23 -13.63 -2.43
CA THR A 305 18.97 -13.76 -1.00
C THR A 305 18.97 -12.38 -0.38
N LEU A 306 17.95 -12.06 0.41
CA LEU A 306 17.74 -10.76 1.04
C LEU A 306 17.79 -10.89 2.56
N LYS A 307 18.38 -9.89 3.22
CA LYS A 307 18.54 -9.82 4.67
C LYS A 307 17.18 -9.61 5.35
N ALA A 308 16.97 -10.32 6.45
CA ALA A 308 15.82 -10.15 7.33
C ALA A 308 15.72 -8.73 7.93
N GLY A 309 14.53 -8.23 8.10
CA GLY A 309 14.23 -6.91 8.67
C GLY A 309 14.71 -5.72 7.83
N ALA A 310 15.25 -5.95 6.62
CA ALA A 310 15.91 -4.95 5.80
C ALA A 310 15.15 -4.65 4.49
N VAL A 311 15.43 -3.47 3.95
CA VAL A 311 14.89 -3.01 2.66
C VAL A 311 15.98 -3.11 1.61
N THR A 312 15.68 -3.77 0.50
CA THR A 312 16.61 -3.95 -0.62
C THR A 312 15.99 -3.48 -1.93
N ASP A 313 16.74 -2.69 -2.69
CA ASP A 313 16.38 -2.32 -4.06
C ASP A 313 17.02 -3.30 -5.06
N VAL A 314 16.19 -4.12 -5.69
CA VAL A 314 16.59 -5.09 -6.72
C VAL A 314 16.51 -4.41 -8.07
N SER A 315 17.64 -4.29 -8.79
CA SER A 315 17.69 -3.66 -10.10
C SER A 315 17.01 -4.53 -11.16
N ILE A 316 16.11 -3.93 -11.93
CA ILE A 316 15.51 -4.53 -13.14
C ILE A 316 15.99 -3.79 -14.40
N SER A 317 17.20 -3.24 -14.35
CA SER A 317 17.85 -2.57 -15.49
C SER A 317 18.11 -3.55 -16.63
N GLY A 318 18.27 -3.00 -17.86
CA GLY A 318 18.51 -3.80 -19.07
C GLY A 318 17.23 -4.21 -19.81
N LEU A 319 16.05 -3.91 -19.27
CA LEU A 319 14.79 -4.06 -20.01
C LEU A 319 14.70 -2.99 -21.09
N THR A 320 14.22 -3.38 -22.26
CA THR A 320 13.91 -2.46 -23.36
C THR A 320 12.55 -1.79 -23.13
N ASP A 321 12.23 -0.79 -23.96
CA ASP A 321 10.90 -0.19 -23.97
C ASP A 321 9.83 -1.27 -24.20
N GLY A 322 8.85 -1.33 -23.32
CA GLY A 322 7.82 -2.36 -23.32
C GLY A 322 6.88 -2.26 -22.11
N ASP A 323 5.85 -3.09 -22.15
CA ASP A 323 4.90 -3.28 -21.06
C ASP A 323 5.20 -4.64 -20.40
N TYR A 324 5.41 -4.63 -19.09
CA TYR A 324 5.84 -5.80 -18.33
C TYR A 324 5.02 -5.96 -17.04
N VAL A 325 5.19 -7.11 -16.45
CA VAL A 325 4.71 -7.45 -15.10
C VAL A 325 5.85 -8.13 -14.36
N ALA A 326 6.03 -7.82 -13.08
CA ALA A 326 6.89 -8.59 -12.21
C ALA A 326 6.06 -9.57 -11.37
N VAL A 327 6.50 -10.81 -11.34
CA VAL A 327 6.03 -11.85 -10.42
C VAL A 327 7.20 -12.18 -9.50
N LEU A 328 7.03 -11.93 -8.22
CA LEU A 328 8.01 -12.22 -7.18
C LEU A 328 7.52 -13.40 -6.35
N GLU A 329 8.34 -14.44 -6.26
CA GLU A 329 8.17 -15.60 -5.40
C GLU A 329 9.25 -15.57 -4.31
N SER A 330 8.91 -15.96 -3.10
CA SER A 330 9.83 -16.00 -1.94
C SER A 330 9.54 -17.21 -1.06
N ASP A 331 10.54 -17.69 -0.34
CA ASP A 331 10.38 -18.76 0.66
C ASP A 331 9.79 -18.26 1.99
N VAL A 332 9.86 -16.95 2.26
CA VAL A 332 9.21 -16.31 3.40
C VAL A 332 8.36 -15.11 2.93
N PRO A 333 7.36 -14.66 3.70
CA PRO A 333 6.55 -13.52 3.30
C PRO A 333 7.39 -12.23 3.13
N VAL A 334 7.20 -11.53 2.01
CA VAL A 334 7.84 -10.26 1.69
C VAL A 334 6.83 -9.24 1.20
N GLN A 335 7.18 -7.95 1.23
CA GLN A 335 6.43 -6.88 0.58
C GLN A 335 7.27 -6.31 -0.56
N ALA A 336 6.62 -5.92 -1.66
CA ALA A 336 7.32 -5.41 -2.83
C ALA A 336 6.59 -4.25 -3.50
N ALA A 337 7.39 -3.32 -4.05
CA ALA A 337 6.92 -2.24 -4.90
C ALA A 337 7.97 -1.95 -5.99
N ALA A 338 7.55 -1.58 -7.19
CA ALA A 338 8.47 -1.13 -8.23
C ALA A 338 8.54 0.39 -8.25
N ARG A 339 9.73 0.93 -8.56
CA ARG A 339 9.92 2.32 -8.95
C ARG A 339 10.35 2.38 -10.41
N LEU A 340 9.56 3.10 -11.20
CA LEU A 340 9.84 3.32 -12.63
C LEU A 340 10.15 4.78 -12.85
N SER A 341 11.16 5.05 -13.65
CA SER A 341 11.58 6.40 -14.00
C SER A 341 11.43 6.67 -15.50
N ARG A 342 11.11 7.89 -15.82
CA ARG A 342 10.95 8.42 -17.18
C ARG A 342 11.90 9.56 -17.43
N THR A 343 12.32 9.68 -18.67
CA THR A 343 13.06 10.84 -19.16
C THR A 343 12.75 11.11 -20.62
N ASN A 344 12.96 12.35 -21.05
CA ASN A 344 12.90 12.76 -22.45
C ASN A 344 14.27 13.15 -22.98
N LYS A 345 14.41 13.23 -24.32
CA LYS A 345 15.67 13.51 -25.04
C LYS A 345 16.05 15.00 -25.14
N THR A 346 15.56 15.87 -24.28
CA THR A 346 15.85 17.31 -24.37
C THR A 346 17.20 17.65 -23.77
N LYS A 347 17.75 18.86 -24.12
CA LYS A 347 19.02 19.39 -23.59
C LYS A 347 18.99 19.51 -22.04
N VAL A 348 17.83 19.78 -21.48
CA VAL A 348 17.55 19.71 -20.04
C VAL A 348 16.52 18.62 -19.88
N PRO A 349 16.94 17.39 -19.51
CA PRO A 349 16.03 16.26 -19.47
C PRO A 349 14.95 16.50 -18.42
N ALA A 350 13.70 16.53 -18.87
CA ALA A 350 12.58 16.39 -17.94
C ALA A 350 12.54 14.93 -17.49
N THR A 351 12.44 14.72 -16.19
CA THR A 351 12.33 13.40 -15.60
C THR A 351 11.10 13.33 -14.73
N ASP A 352 10.48 12.17 -14.70
CA ASP A 352 9.41 11.82 -13.77
C ASP A 352 9.56 10.38 -13.32
N PHE A 353 8.85 9.98 -12.29
CA PHE A 353 8.87 8.62 -11.77
C PHE A 353 7.53 8.25 -11.14
N THR A 354 7.29 6.96 -11.02
CA THR A 354 6.12 6.44 -10.33
C THR A 354 6.47 5.26 -9.44
N TRP A 355 5.68 5.09 -8.36
CA TRP A 355 5.72 3.93 -7.50
C TRP A 355 4.52 3.01 -7.76
N LEU A 356 4.80 1.74 -8.00
CA LEU A 356 3.82 0.70 -8.24
C LEU A 356 3.86 -0.29 -7.08
N GLN A 357 2.78 -0.36 -6.31
CA GLN A 357 2.65 -1.39 -5.29
C GLN A 357 2.29 -2.73 -5.93
N ALA A 358 2.65 -3.84 -5.27
CA ALA A 358 2.10 -5.12 -5.62
C ALA A 358 0.56 -5.08 -5.57
N ALA A 359 -0.08 -5.67 -6.56
CA ALA A 359 -1.52 -5.64 -6.70
C ALA A 359 -2.19 -6.77 -5.92
N GLN A 360 -3.42 -6.54 -5.52
CA GLN A 360 -4.29 -7.57 -4.96
C GLN A 360 -4.92 -8.40 -6.09
N ALA A 361 -5.11 -9.69 -5.84
CA ALA A 361 -5.87 -10.54 -6.75
C ALA A 361 -7.31 -10.06 -6.89
N ILE A 362 -7.78 -9.96 -8.13
CA ILE A 362 -9.17 -9.65 -8.46
C ILE A 362 -9.93 -10.98 -8.52
N ASP A 363 -10.79 -11.23 -7.55
CA ASP A 363 -11.56 -12.47 -7.40
C ASP A 363 -13.09 -12.26 -7.57
N GLY A 364 -13.52 -11.07 -7.93
CA GLY A 364 -14.94 -10.71 -8.11
C GLY A 364 -15.15 -9.56 -9.09
N VAL A 365 -16.33 -8.99 -9.09
CA VAL A 365 -16.63 -7.78 -9.88
C VAL A 365 -15.89 -6.59 -9.30
N ARG A 366 -15.22 -5.82 -10.14
CA ARG A 366 -14.49 -4.60 -9.77
C ARG A 366 -14.87 -3.47 -10.71
N VAL A 367 -14.85 -2.30 -10.15
CA VAL A 367 -15.10 -1.04 -10.88
C VAL A 367 -13.90 -0.13 -10.67
N ILE A 368 -13.42 0.49 -11.73
CA ILE A 368 -12.27 1.38 -11.69
C ILE A 368 -12.70 2.71 -12.30
N SER A 369 -12.60 3.77 -11.53
CA SER A 369 -12.76 5.14 -12.05
C SER A 369 -11.46 5.57 -12.72
N VAL A 370 -11.51 5.90 -14.00
CA VAL A 370 -10.35 6.31 -14.78
C VAL A 370 -10.25 7.83 -14.78
N PRO A 371 -9.17 8.43 -14.24
CA PRO A 371 -8.98 9.87 -14.27
C PRO A 371 -9.03 10.47 -15.68
N ALA A 372 -9.56 11.69 -15.80
CA ALA A 372 -9.68 12.40 -17.07
C ALA A 372 -8.35 13.09 -17.43
N ALA A 373 -7.26 12.32 -17.55
CA ALA A 373 -5.93 12.86 -17.85
C ALA A 373 -5.16 11.93 -18.79
N GLY A 374 -4.62 12.48 -19.87
CA GLY A 374 -3.69 11.83 -20.77
C GLY A 374 -4.16 10.50 -21.36
N ILE A 375 -3.21 9.60 -21.57
CA ILE A 375 -3.46 8.22 -22.02
C ILE A 375 -3.57 7.33 -20.79
N SER A 376 -4.69 6.66 -20.66
CA SER A 376 -4.95 5.71 -19.57
C SER A 376 -4.90 4.28 -20.08
N LYS A 377 -4.14 3.43 -19.41
CA LYS A 377 -3.98 2.02 -19.73
C LYS A 377 -4.16 1.17 -18.49
N LEU A 378 -4.86 0.08 -18.63
CA LEU A 378 -5.02 -0.94 -17.59
C LEU A 378 -4.10 -2.10 -17.93
N SER A 379 -3.12 -2.35 -17.09
CA SER A 379 -2.26 -3.53 -17.17
C SER A 379 -2.90 -4.65 -16.35
N VAL A 380 -3.19 -5.76 -17.01
CA VAL A 380 -3.83 -6.94 -16.40
C VAL A 380 -2.94 -8.14 -16.61
N VAL A 381 -2.77 -8.95 -15.59
CA VAL A 381 -1.99 -10.18 -15.68
C VAL A 381 -2.71 -11.36 -15.04
N ASN A 382 -2.60 -12.51 -15.70
CA ASN A 382 -2.88 -13.82 -15.12
C ASN A 382 -1.55 -14.54 -14.91
N PRO A 383 -1.03 -14.63 -13.67
CA PRO A 383 0.26 -15.26 -13.42
C PRO A 383 0.30 -16.74 -13.77
N ALA A 384 -0.82 -17.46 -13.68
CA ALA A 384 -0.88 -18.89 -13.97
C ALA A 384 -0.66 -19.20 -15.47
N SER A 385 -1.10 -18.32 -16.37
CA SER A 385 -0.88 -18.44 -17.81
C SER A 385 0.28 -17.60 -18.32
N ALA A 386 0.91 -16.78 -17.46
CA ALA A 386 1.89 -15.75 -17.81
C ALA A 386 1.36 -14.78 -18.89
N GLU A 387 0.03 -14.63 -18.98
CA GLU A 387 -0.61 -13.75 -19.96
C GLU A 387 -0.67 -12.34 -19.38
N VAL A 388 -0.05 -11.40 -20.09
CA VAL A 388 -0.05 -9.97 -19.77
C VAL A 388 -0.82 -9.24 -20.85
N GLN A 389 -1.85 -8.51 -20.46
CA GLN A 389 -2.66 -7.69 -21.36
C GLN A 389 -2.56 -6.21 -20.96
N THR A 390 -2.50 -5.35 -21.95
CA THR A 390 -2.59 -3.89 -21.76
C THR A 390 -3.84 -3.41 -22.49
N ILE A 391 -4.80 -2.90 -21.73
CA ILE A 391 -6.08 -2.43 -22.21
C ILE A 391 -6.06 -0.90 -22.18
N VAL A 392 -6.29 -0.25 -23.32
CA VAL A 392 -6.51 1.20 -23.37
C VAL A 392 -7.90 1.49 -22.83
N VAL A 393 -7.99 2.33 -21.80
CA VAL A 393 -9.25 2.73 -21.19
C VAL A 393 -9.52 4.22 -21.44
N ALA A 394 -10.76 4.60 -21.65
CA ALA A 394 -11.11 5.97 -21.95
C ALA A 394 -10.88 6.88 -20.72
N PRO A 395 -10.16 8.00 -20.84
CA PRO A 395 -10.04 8.97 -19.75
C PRO A 395 -11.41 9.49 -19.30
N GLY A 396 -11.58 9.65 -17.99
CA GLY A 396 -12.84 10.11 -17.40
C GLY A 396 -13.97 9.09 -17.41
N SER A 397 -13.67 7.84 -17.74
CA SER A 397 -14.66 6.75 -17.78
C SER A 397 -14.61 5.87 -16.53
N THR A 398 -15.55 4.96 -16.44
CA THR A 398 -15.54 3.86 -15.48
C THR A 398 -15.34 2.56 -16.23
N TYR A 399 -14.36 1.78 -15.80
CA TYR A 399 -14.11 0.44 -16.33
C TYR A 399 -14.60 -0.62 -15.35
N ARG A 400 -15.33 -1.61 -15.84
CA ARG A 400 -15.88 -2.71 -15.04
C ARG A 400 -15.20 -4.02 -15.43
N PHE A 401 -14.63 -4.71 -14.46
CA PHE A 401 -14.24 -6.11 -14.60
C PHE A 401 -15.43 -7.01 -14.28
N GLU A 402 -15.72 -7.95 -15.17
CA GLU A 402 -16.57 -9.08 -14.83
C GLU A 402 -15.80 -10.06 -13.93
N LYS A 403 -16.54 -10.88 -13.19
CA LYS A 403 -15.91 -11.88 -12.32
C LYS A 403 -14.99 -12.79 -13.15
N PRO A 404 -13.67 -12.77 -12.94
CA PRO A 404 -12.74 -13.57 -13.71
C PRO A 404 -12.84 -15.05 -13.35
N ALA A 405 -12.57 -15.93 -14.32
CA ALA A 405 -12.48 -17.38 -14.10
C ALA A 405 -11.21 -17.76 -13.32
N ALA A 406 -10.16 -16.93 -13.35
CA ALA A 406 -8.91 -17.09 -12.63
C ALA A 406 -8.53 -15.77 -11.94
N ALA A 407 -7.65 -15.83 -10.94
CA ALA A 407 -7.15 -14.63 -10.28
C ALA A 407 -6.43 -13.73 -11.29
N LEU A 408 -6.89 -12.49 -11.40
CA LEU A 408 -6.25 -11.44 -12.18
C LEU A 408 -5.65 -10.40 -11.24
N TYR A 409 -4.59 -9.73 -11.72
CA TYR A 409 -3.98 -8.60 -11.05
C TYR A 409 -3.94 -7.43 -12.00
N ALA A 410 -4.20 -6.22 -11.52
CA ALA A 410 -4.25 -5.06 -12.41
C ALA A 410 -3.77 -3.79 -11.73
N ASN A 411 -3.15 -2.90 -12.53
CA ASN A 411 -2.85 -1.52 -12.20
C ASN A 411 -3.26 -0.60 -13.34
N LEU A 412 -3.68 0.62 -13.00
CA LEU A 412 -4.00 1.67 -13.94
C LEU A 412 -2.77 2.56 -14.16
N ILE A 413 -2.32 2.66 -15.39
CA ILE A 413 -1.19 3.49 -15.81
C ILE A 413 -1.75 4.75 -16.47
N LEU A 414 -1.22 5.91 -16.09
CA LEU A 414 -1.53 7.20 -16.67
C LEU A 414 -0.26 7.84 -17.21
N ASP A 415 -0.32 8.32 -18.45
CA ASP A 415 0.76 9.02 -19.13
C ASP A 415 0.24 10.34 -19.69
N VAL A 416 0.79 11.44 -19.22
CA VAL A 416 0.47 12.80 -19.68
C VAL A 416 1.77 13.45 -20.14
N ASP A 417 1.95 13.56 -21.45
CA ASP A 417 3.12 14.22 -22.06
C ASP A 417 4.48 13.73 -21.51
N GLY A 418 4.58 12.41 -21.24
CA GLY A 418 5.79 11.80 -20.71
C GLY A 418 5.91 11.82 -19.19
N MET A 419 5.01 12.47 -18.47
CA MET A 419 4.84 12.33 -17.03
C MET A 419 3.97 11.11 -16.75
N VAL A 420 4.33 10.31 -15.73
CA VAL A 420 3.72 9.02 -15.49
C VAL A 420 3.33 8.85 -14.04
N THR A 421 2.15 8.30 -13.81
CA THR A 421 1.77 7.77 -12.51
C THR A 421 1.08 6.42 -12.66
N ASN A 422 1.07 5.67 -11.58
CA ASN A 422 0.41 4.38 -11.50
C ASN A 422 -0.56 4.38 -10.32
N ILE A 423 -1.78 3.92 -10.56
CA ILE A 423 -2.82 3.84 -9.55
C ILE A 423 -3.16 2.37 -9.35
N PRO A 424 -2.94 1.81 -8.14
CA PRO A 424 -3.30 0.43 -7.85
C PRO A 424 -4.82 0.24 -7.97
N VAL A 425 -5.21 -0.85 -8.60
CA VAL A 425 -6.60 -1.30 -8.59
C VAL A 425 -6.87 -1.98 -7.27
N ILE A 426 -7.53 -1.27 -6.37
CA ILE A 426 -7.84 -1.77 -5.03
C ILE A 426 -9.17 -2.50 -5.05
N ASP A 427 -9.19 -3.67 -4.42
CA ASP A 427 -10.42 -4.36 -4.09
C ASP A 427 -11.05 -3.73 -2.85
N TYR A 428 -11.97 -2.83 -3.07
CA TYR A 428 -12.84 -2.39 -1.99
C TYR A 428 -13.91 -3.47 -1.75
N LYS A 429 -13.50 -4.60 -1.19
CA LYS A 429 -14.49 -5.50 -0.60
C LYS A 429 -15.29 -4.66 0.37
N ASN A 430 -16.60 -4.73 0.21
CA ASN A 430 -17.52 -4.17 1.16
C ASN A 430 -16.97 -4.45 2.57
N ALA A 431 -16.60 -3.41 3.31
CA ALA A 431 -16.18 -3.56 4.69
C ALA A 431 -17.30 -4.16 5.58
N GLY A 432 -18.48 -4.44 4.98
CA GLY A 432 -19.56 -5.25 5.49
C GLY A 432 -19.32 -6.75 5.51
N GLY A 433 -18.18 -7.22 5.02
CA GLY A 433 -17.78 -8.61 5.25
C GLY A 433 -17.65 -8.85 6.75
N ALA A 434 -18.38 -9.82 7.29
CA ALA A 434 -18.32 -10.21 8.68
C ALA A 434 -16.87 -10.42 9.11
N VAL A 435 -16.37 -9.55 9.99
CA VAL A 435 -15.08 -9.76 10.64
C VAL A 435 -15.30 -10.83 11.67
N LYS A 436 -14.78 -12.04 11.44
CA LYS A 436 -14.73 -13.07 12.47
C LYS A 436 -13.76 -12.62 13.55
N VAL A 437 -14.29 -12.11 14.65
CA VAL A 437 -13.52 -11.87 15.86
C VAL A 437 -13.62 -13.13 16.70
N SER A 438 -12.61 -14.00 16.62
CA SER A 438 -12.48 -15.08 17.61
C SER A 438 -11.98 -14.46 18.91
N VAL A 439 -12.82 -14.38 19.92
CA VAL A 439 -12.41 -14.05 21.28
C VAL A 439 -11.66 -15.27 21.83
N ARG A 440 -10.33 -15.17 21.95
CA ARG A 440 -9.52 -16.15 22.67
C ARG A 440 -9.54 -15.90 24.15
#